data_d9810f2556d09540fd0c0f921a293b33
#
_entry.id   d9810f2556d09540fd0c0f921a293b33
#
_cell.length_a   1.000
_cell.length_b   1.000
_cell.length_c   1.000
_cell.angle_alpha   90.00
_cell.angle_beta   90.00
_cell.angle_gamma   90.00
#
_symmetry.space_group_name_H-M   'P 1'
#
loop_
_entity.id
_entity.type
_entity.pdbx_description
1 polymer ?
#
loop_
_entity_poly.entity_id
_entity_poly.type
_entity_poly.pdbx_seq_one_letter_code
_entity_poly.pdbx_strand_id
1 'polypeptide(L)'
;MQHFGFNPLTDIVLAIFLSVLGSSGMWAWIMKRSERKSATSRLLLGMAHDRIVYVGKTYLHRGFLTLDEYEDFMKYLVEPYSEFGGNGLAEKIVNEVKNLPVVPTPRPPAKRKAYGKAPSGE
;
A
#
# COMPACT_ATOMS: atom_id res chain seq x y z
N MET A 1 49.33 -12.28 33.88
CA MET A 1 48.51 -11.70 32.82
C MET A 1 47.72 -12.79 32.16
N GLN A 2 46.47 -12.84 32.40
CA GLN A 2 45.63 -13.81 31.73
C GLN A 2 45.35 -13.27 30.32
N HIS A 3 45.94 -13.94 29.35
CA HIS A 3 45.56 -13.76 27.98
C HIS A 3 44.14 -14.35 27.81
N PHE A 4 43.17 -13.52 27.75
CA PHE A 4 41.88 -13.93 27.16
C PHE A 4 42.20 -14.45 25.76
N GLY A 5 41.88 -15.71 25.49
CA GLY A 5 42.36 -16.41 24.30
C GLY A 5 41.62 -15.97 23.02
N PHE A 6 41.65 -14.67 22.75
CA PHE A 6 41.16 -14.13 21.46
C PHE A 6 42.34 -14.12 20.50
N ASN A 7 42.16 -14.73 19.33
CA ASN A 7 43.11 -14.63 18.25
C ASN A 7 43.23 -13.18 17.81
N PRO A 8 44.43 -12.69 17.43
CA PRO A 8 44.60 -11.31 16.96
C PRO A 8 43.69 -10.97 15.78
N LEU A 9 43.28 -11.94 14.96
CA LEU A 9 42.30 -11.76 13.90
C LEU A 9 40.88 -11.44 14.44
N THR A 10 40.52 -12.08 15.53
CA THR A 10 39.21 -11.83 16.18
C THR A 10 39.15 -10.42 16.77
N ASP A 11 40.25 -9.96 17.37
CA ASP A 11 40.34 -8.60 17.92
C ASP A 11 40.27 -7.53 16.83
N ILE A 12 40.94 -7.77 15.70
CA ILE A 12 40.89 -6.87 14.54
C ILE A 12 39.46 -6.80 13.97
N VAL A 13 38.80 -7.94 13.78
CA VAL A 13 37.43 -8.02 13.28
C VAL A 13 36.49 -7.32 14.24
N LEU A 14 36.62 -7.53 15.54
CA LEU A 14 35.81 -6.88 16.56
C LEU A 14 36.01 -5.35 16.56
N ALA A 15 37.28 -4.91 16.45
CA ALA A 15 37.60 -3.48 16.39
C ALA A 15 37.01 -2.80 15.15
N ILE A 16 37.04 -3.44 13.98
CA ILE A 16 36.42 -2.97 12.75
C ILE A 16 34.92 -2.91 12.93
N PHE A 17 34.31 -3.93 13.48
CA PHE A 17 32.87 -4.00 13.71
C PHE A 17 32.39 -2.89 14.65
N LEU A 18 33.07 -2.66 15.77
CA LEU A 18 32.81 -1.59 16.73
C LEU A 18 33.01 -0.20 16.11
N SER A 19 34.02 -0.04 15.26
CA SER A 19 34.27 1.21 14.53
C SER A 19 33.16 1.54 13.55
N VAL A 20 32.63 0.55 12.83
CA VAL A 20 31.50 0.72 11.92
C VAL A 20 30.23 1.07 12.68
N LEU A 21 29.95 0.36 13.79
CA LEU A 21 28.80 0.65 14.64
C LEU A 21 28.88 2.04 15.31
N GLY A 22 30.06 2.47 15.70
CA GLY A 22 30.29 3.78 16.32
C GLY A 22 30.44 4.92 15.32
N SER A 23 30.43 4.66 14.01
CA SER A 23 30.61 5.70 13.02
C SER A 23 29.37 6.61 12.93
N SER A 24 29.59 7.91 13.04
CA SER A 24 28.55 8.92 12.90
C SER A 24 27.85 8.87 11.53
N GLY A 25 28.57 8.44 10.49
CA GLY A 25 28.04 8.26 9.14
C GLY A 25 26.98 7.19 9.05
N MET A 26 27.15 6.06 9.75
CA MET A 26 26.14 4.99 9.77
C MET A 26 24.86 5.42 10.50
N TRP A 27 24.99 6.10 11.62
CA TRP A 27 23.85 6.65 12.34
C TRP A 27 23.10 7.71 11.52
N ALA A 28 23.83 8.60 10.87
CA ALA A 28 23.24 9.61 9.98
C ALA A 28 22.51 8.94 8.81
N TRP A 29 23.06 7.88 8.24
CA TRP A 29 22.40 7.13 7.16
C TRP A 29 21.12 6.42 7.61
N ILE A 30 21.15 5.77 8.79
CA ILE A 30 19.98 5.10 9.38
C ILE A 30 18.87 6.13 9.67
N MET A 31 19.23 7.25 10.29
CA MET A 31 18.26 8.32 10.60
C MET A 31 17.65 8.92 9.33
N LYS A 32 18.47 9.20 8.32
CA LYS A 32 18.01 9.71 7.03
C LYS A 32 17.09 8.75 6.30
N ARG A 33 17.38 7.45 6.38
CA ARG A 33 16.53 6.41 5.83
C ARG A 33 15.18 6.33 6.55
N SER A 34 15.19 6.44 7.87
CA SER A 34 13.98 6.46 8.71
C SER A 34 13.11 7.67 8.42
N GLU A 35 13.68 8.85 8.29
CA GLU A 35 12.97 10.08 7.95
C GLU A 35 12.31 10.01 6.56
N ARG A 36 13.02 9.49 5.57
CA ARG A 36 12.46 9.29 4.22
C ARG A 36 11.29 8.31 4.24
N LYS A 37 11.39 7.19 4.96
CA LYS A 37 10.28 6.27 5.14
C LYS A 37 9.07 6.94 5.78
N SER A 38 9.28 7.71 6.82
CA SER A 38 8.22 8.44 7.52
C SER A 38 7.54 9.47 6.62
N ALA A 39 8.30 10.25 5.87
CA ALA A 39 7.77 11.23 4.93
C ALA A 39 6.97 10.57 3.81
N THR A 40 7.49 9.50 3.22
CA THR A 40 6.81 8.71 2.18
C THR A 40 5.51 8.10 2.71
N SER A 41 5.55 7.52 3.90
CA SER A 41 4.34 6.94 4.53
C SER A 41 3.27 7.99 4.78
N ARG A 42 3.63 9.17 5.25
CA ARG A 42 2.68 10.27 5.43
C ARG A 42 2.09 10.77 4.13
N LEU A 43 2.91 10.86 3.08
CA LEU A 43 2.44 11.26 1.76
C LEU A 43 1.46 10.23 1.18
N LEU A 44 1.81 8.94 1.24
CA LEU A 44 0.94 7.86 0.79
C LEU A 44 -0.36 7.81 1.59
N LEU A 45 -0.30 8.01 2.90
CA LEU A 45 -1.47 8.06 3.76
C LEU A 45 -2.39 9.23 3.39
N GLY A 46 -1.82 10.41 3.13
CA GLY A 46 -2.56 11.59 2.67
C GLY A 46 -3.22 11.36 1.31
N MET A 47 -2.51 10.79 0.36
CA MET A 47 -3.06 10.45 -0.96
C MET A 47 -4.16 9.40 -0.86
N ALA A 48 -3.98 8.37 -0.05
CA ALA A 48 -5.00 7.35 0.18
C ALA A 48 -6.24 7.93 0.87
N HIS A 49 -6.04 8.81 1.85
CA HIS A 49 -7.13 9.54 2.51
C HIS A 49 -7.98 10.32 1.50
N ASP A 50 -7.34 11.15 0.69
CA ASP A 50 -8.03 11.95 -0.33
C ASP A 50 -8.76 11.08 -1.33
N ARG A 51 -8.16 9.98 -1.74
CA ARG A 51 -8.78 9.05 -2.67
C ARG A 51 -9.99 8.36 -2.08
N ILE A 52 -9.90 7.88 -0.85
CA ILE A 52 -11.02 7.25 -0.13
C ILE A 52 -12.18 8.23 0.02
N VAL A 53 -11.89 9.46 0.44
CA VAL A 53 -12.91 10.50 0.62
C VAL A 53 -13.58 10.84 -0.71
N TYR A 54 -12.80 11.02 -1.77
CA TYR A 54 -13.32 11.34 -3.08
C TYR A 54 -14.19 10.22 -3.66
N VAL A 55 -13.69 9.03 -3.70
CA VAL A 55 -14.40 7.85 -4.24
C VAL A 55 -15.60 7.50 -3.37
N GLY A 56 -15.42 7.52 -2.05
CA GLY A 56 -16.52 7.27 -1.11
C GLY A 56 -17.67 8.26 -1.24
N LYS A 57 -17.37 9.55 -1.34
CA LYS A 57 -18.39 10.58 -1.60
C LYS A 57 -19.11 10.39 -2.93
N THR A 58 -18.42 9.93 -3.96
CA THR A 58 -19.00 9.58 -5.25
C THR A 58 -20.03 8.47 -5.11
N TYR A 59 -19.74 7.43 -4.36
CA TYR A 59 -20.67 6.33 -4.10
C TYR A 59 -21.85 6.78 -3.25
N LEU A 60 -21.62 7.57 -2.20
CA LEU A 60 -22.68 8.14 -1.36
C LEU A 60 -23.61 9.03 -2.15
N HIS A 61 -23.10 9.81 -3.07
CA HIS A 61 -23.89 10.70 -3.93
C HIS A 61 -24.76 9.92 -4.92
N ARG A 62 -24.23 8.83 -5.45
CA ARG A 62 -24.95 7.92 -6.34
C ARG A 62 -25.99 7.07 -5.59
N GLY A 63 -25.73 6.77 -4.31
CA GLY A 63 -26.65 6.02 -3.45
C GLY A 63 -26.51 4.50 -3.50
N PHE A 64 -25.63 3.96 -4.32
CA PHE A 64 -25.34 2.53 -4.43
C PHE A 64 -23.94 2.30 -4.98
N LEU A 65 -23.45 1.07 -4.87
CA LEU A 65 -22.22 0.61 -5.55
C LEU A 65 -22.39 -0.82 -6.04
N THR A 66 -21.61 -1.17 -7.05
CA THR A 66 -21.58 -2.54 -7.55
C THR A 66 -20.71 -3.41 -6.67
N LEU A 67 -20.86 -4.73 -6.76
CA LEU A 67 -20.05 -5.66 -5.98
C LEU A 67 -18.55 -5.49 -6.28
N ASP A 68 -18.18 -5.34 -7.54
CA ASP A 68 -16.78 -5.13 -7.93
C ASP A 68 -16.22 -3.81 -7.37
N GLU A 69 -16.99 -2.74 -7.42
CA GLU A 69 -16.60 -1.45 -6.83
C GLU A 69 -16.41 -1.54 -5.32
N TYR A 70 -17.29 -2.27 -4.64
CA TYR A 70 -17.17 -2.50 -3.21
C TYR A 70 -15.91 -3.29 -2.85
N GLU A 71 -15.65 -4.38 -3.55
CA GLU A 71 -14.46 -5.21 -3.33
C GLU A 71 -13.17 -4.43 -3.61
N ASP A 72 -13.10 -3.71 -4.72
CA ASP A 72 -11.95 -2.88 -5.09
C ASP A 72 -11.72 -1.75 -4.08
N PHE A 73 -12.76 -1.08 -3.66
CA PHE A 73 -12.70 -0.01 -2.67
C PHE A 73 -12.16 -0.53 -1.32
N MET A 74 -12.69 -1.63 -0.84
CA MET A 74 -12.27 -2.21 0.43
C MET A 74 -10.85 -2.77 0.36
N LYS A 75 -10.51 -3.53 -0.67
CA LYS A 75 -9.25 -4.24 -0.78
C LYS A 75 -8.07 -3.34 -1.12
N TYR A 76 -8.25 -2.39 -2.02
CA TYR A 76 -7.14 -1.58 -2.54
C TYR A 76 -7.01 -0.20 -1.91
N LEU A 77 -8.04 0.31 -1.27
CA LEU A 77 -8.02 1.62 -0.62
C LEU A 77 -8.15 1.52 0.91
N VAL A 78 -9.21 0.91 1.39
CA VAL A 78 -9.56 0.93 2.82
C VAL A 78 -8.62 0.08 3.65
N GLU A 79 -8.40 -1.16 3.25
CA GLU A 79 -7.55 -2.11 3.97
C GLU A 79 -6.11 -1.62 4.10
N PRO A 80 -5.40 -1.23 3.00
CA PRO A 80 -4.06 -0.66 3.12
C PRO A 80 -4.02 0.64 3.93
N TYR A 81 -5.02 1.51 3.80
CA TYR A 81 -5.11 2.74 4.58
C TYR A 81 -5.21 2.47 6.08
N SER A 82 -6.01 1.48 6.46
CA SER A 82 -6.16 1.05 7.85
C SER A 82 -4.86 0.44 8.40
N GLU A 83 -4.15 -0.35 7.61
CA GLU A 83 -2.84 -0.93 7.98
C GLU A 83 -1.78 0.15 8.22
N PHE A 84 -1.82 1.24 7.49
CA PHE A 84 -0.97 2.42 7.72
C PHE A 84 -1.39 3.27 8.92
N GLY A 85 -2.43 2.88 9.65
CA GLY A 85 -2.92 3.63 10.81
C GLY A 85 -3.80 4.82 10.45
N GLY A 86 -4.41 4.81 9.27
CA GLY A 86 -5.36 5.84 8.83
C GLY A 86 -6.64 5.84 9.64
N ASN A 87 -7.13 7.02 9.95
CA ASN A 87 -8.34 7.24 10.74
C ASN A 87 -9.03 8.56 10.36
N GLY A 88 -10.06 8.94 11.09
CA GLY A 88 -10.74 10.23 10.96
C GLY A 88 -11.84 10.26 9.88
N LEU A 89 -11.85 11.30 9.06
CA LEU A 89 -12.91 11.52 8.06
C LEU A 89 -13.03 10.36 7.05
N ALA A 90 -11.91 9.79 6.63
CA ALA A 90 -11.93 8.66 5.70
C ALA A 90 -12.62 7.44 6.32
N GLU A 91 -12.38 7.16 7.59
CA GLU A 91 -13.06 6.08 8.32
C GLU A 91 -14.57 6.30 8.40
N LYS A 92 -15.00 7.53 8.68
CA LYS A 92 -16.41 7.90 8.67
C LYS A 92 -17.05 7.67 7.30
N ILE A 93 -16.41 8.11 6.23
CA ILE A 93 -16.87 7.89 4.85
C ILE A 93 -16.95 6.40 4.52
N VAL A 94 -15.97 5.61 4.91
CA VAL A 94 -15.97 4.15 4.73
C VAL A 94 -17.18 3.52 5.41
N ASN A 95 -17.48 3.91 6.64
CA ASN A 95 -18.62 3.37 7.39
C ASN A 95 -19.96 3.73 6.71
N GLU A 96 -20.08 4.93 6.19
CA GLU A 96 -21.24 5.34 5.43
C GLU A 96 -21.39 4.56 4.10
N VAL A 97 -20.28 4.32 3.39
CA VAL A 97 -20.25 3.50 2.17
C VAL A 97 -20.63 2.05 2.44
N LYS A 98 -20.21 1.48 3.56
CA LYS A 98 -20.60 0.11 3.97
C LYS A 98 -22.09 -0.06 4.18
N ASN A 99 -22.82 1.01 4.47
CA ASN A 99 -24.27 1.00 4.66
C ASN A 99 -25.05 1.17 3.35
N LEU A 100 -24.36 1.45 2.24
CA LEU A 100 -25.01 1.56 0.95
C LEU A 100 -25.41 0.19 0.38
N PRO A 101 -26.52 0.12 -0.40
CA PRO A 101 -26.88 -1.11 -1.09
C PRO A 101 -25.82 -1.48 -2.13
N VAL A 102 -25.40 -2.75 -2.11
CA VAL A 102 -24.48 -3.33 -3.09
C VAL A 102 -25.29 -4.07 -4.13
N VAL A 103 -25.17 -3.65 -5.38
CA VAL A 103 -25.85 -4.26 -6.51
C VAL A 103 -24.93 -5.17 -7.29
N PRO A 104 -25.43 -6.22 -7.98
CA PRO A 104 -24.59 -7.06 -8.82
C PRO A 104 -23.90 -6.25 -9.92
N THR A 105 -22.64 -6.55 -10.19
CA THR A 105 -21.91 -5.92 -11.28
C THR A 105 -22.53 -6.29 -12.61
N PRO A 106 -22.87 -5.31 -13.47
CA PRO A 106 -23.39 -5.60 -14.81
C PRO A 106 -22.37 -6.41 -15.59
N ARG A 107 -22.77 -7.59 -16.07
CA ARG A 107 -21.91 -8.40 -16.91
C ARG A 107 -21.73 -7.67 -18.25
N PRO A 108 -20.48 -7.41 -18.68
CA PRO A 108 -20.29 -6.83 -20.01
C PRO A 108 -20.95 -7.73 -21.05
N PRO A 109 -21.58 -7.16 -22.07
CA PRO A 109 -22.19 -7.95 -23.14
C PRO A 109 -21.13 -8.90 -23.69
N ALA A 110 -21.47 -10.18 -23.78
CA ALA A 110 -20.59 -11.17 -24.35
C ALA A 110 -20.10 -10.65 -25.70
N LYS A 111 -18.78 -10.49 -25.86
CA LYS A 111 -18.20 -10.13 -27.15
C LYS A 111 -18.76 -11.12 -28.16
N ARG A 112 -19.68 -10.69 -29.02
CA ARG A 112 -20.08 -11.47 -30.16
C ARG A 112 -18.81 -11.80 -30.90
N LYS A 113 -18.40 -13.07 -30.87
CA LYS A 113 -17.38 -13.58 -31.79
C LYS A 113 -17.88 -13.20 -33.17
N ALA A 114 -17.26 -12.22 -33.78
CA ALA A 114 -17.47 -11.95 -35.20
C ALA A 114 -16.92 -13.15 -35.94
N TYR A 115 -17.76 -14.15 -36.12
CA TYR A 115 -17.51 -15.23 -37.03
C TYR A 115 -17.76 -14.68 -38.43
N GLY A 116 -16.80 -13.90 -38.90
CA GLY A 116 -16.70 -13.57 -40.32
C GLY A 116 -16.13 -14.79 -41.05
N LYS A 117 -16.98 -15.73 -41.34
CA LYS A 117 -16.69 -16.73 -42.37
C LYS A 117 -16.75 -15.97 -43.71
N ALA A 118 -15.58 -15.68 -44.25
CA ALA A 118 -15.50 -15.19 -45.62
C ALA A 118 -16.10 -16.29 -46.55
N PRO A 119 -16.99 -15.93 -47.49
CA PRO A 119 -17.40 -16.86 -48.49
C PRO A 119 -16.23 -17.13 -49.43
N SER A 120 -15.87 -18.41 -49.54
CA SER A 120 -15.01 -18.89 -50.59
C SER A 120 -15.73 -18.66 -51.92
N GLY A 121 -15.26 -17.66 -52.67
CA GLY A 121 -15.67 -17.46 -54.05
C GLY A 121 -15.03 -18.53 -54.93
N GLU A 122 -15.84 -19.17 -55.73
CA GLU A 122 -15.43 -19.87 -56.93
C GLU A 122 -14.77 -18.93 -57.97
#